data_932d5c3ba043f05a6af9224bd8b9de96
#
_entry.id   932d5c3ba043f05a6af9224bd8b9de96
#
_cell.length_a   1.000
_cell.length_b   1.000
_cell.length_c   1.000
_cell.angle_alpha   90.00
_cell.angle_beta   90.00
_cell.angle_gamma   90.00
#
_symmetry.space_group_name_H-M   'P 1'
#
loop_
_entity.id
_entity.type
_entity.pdbx_description
1 polymer ?
#
loop_
_entity_poly.entity_id
_entity_poly.type
_entity_poly.pdbx_seq_one_letter_code
_entity_poly.pdbx_strand_id
1 'polypeptide(L)'
;DNDGAKEDFIKSILKEKYINSEIYFENEILNNLENFYSSISTKSFFDDEKIIIIKKSTNKILNLVEEIREKSFKDLILILNADLLDKKSKLRNFFEKEKETICVAFYADTHQTLNIIANNFLRDIKLSLSQQSINLIIEKSNGSRQHLQNELEKISSLSLTNKKIEIN
;
A
#
# COMPACT_ATOMS: atom_id res chain seq x y z
N ASP A 1 -10.94 5.19 3.17
CA ASP A 1 -9.58 4.95 2.74
C ASP A 1 -9.05 3.65 3.35
N ASN A 2 -8.27 2.89 2.63
CA ASN A 2 -7.75 1.59 3.07
C ASN A 2 -6.25 1.50 2.74
N ASP A 3 -5.43 2.18 3.53
CA ASP A 3 -3.98 2.22 3.34
C ASP A 3 -3.34 0.82 3.42
N GLY A 4 -3.84 -0.04 4.31
CA GLY A 4 -3.38 -1.42 4.40
C GLY A 4 -3.63 -2.20 3.11
N ALA A 5 -4.83 -2.09 2.52
CA ALA A 5 -5.14 -2.77 1.26
C ALA A 5 -4.31 -2.24 0.08
N LYS A 6 -4.04 -0.92 0.04
CA LYS A 6 -3.16 -0.32 -0.97
C LYS A 6 -1.74 -0.87 -0.85
N GLU A 7 -1.21 -0.92 0.36
CA GLU A 7 0.15 -1.42 0.60
C GLU A 7 0.27 -2.91 0.28
N ASP A 8 -0.69 -3.74 0.71
CA ASP A 8 -0.74 -5.16 0.35
C ASP A 8 -0.77 -5.37 -1.16
N PHE A 9 -1.59 -4.57 -1.87
CA PHE A 9 -1.67 -4.63 -3.32
C PHE A 9 -0.34 -4.25 -3.98
N ILE A 10 0.27 -3.13 -3.59
CA ILE A 10 1.58 -2.71 -4.12
C ILE A 10 2.63 -3.80 -3.89
N LYS A 11 2.72 -4.36 -2.68
CA LYS A 11 3.64 -5.47 -2.37
C LYS A 11 3.35 -6.70 -3.24
N SER A 12 2.08 -7.01 -3.47
CA SER A 12 1.68 -8.19 -4.27
C SER A 12 2.07 -8.08 -5.75
N ILE A 13 2.00 -6.89 -6.34
CA ILE A 13 2.38 -6.65 -7.75
C ILE A 13 3.89 -6.51 -7.92
N LEU A 14 4.57 -5.88 -6.98
CA LEU A 14 6.02 -5.67 -7.05
C LEU A 14 6.82 -6.88 -6.56
N LYS A 15 6.26 -7.69 -5.65
CA LYS A 15 6.93 -8.86 -5.06
C LYS A 15 8.32 -8.49 -4.49
N GLU A 16 9.35 -9.22 -4.91
CA GLU A 16 10.72 -8.97 -4.47
C GLU A 16 11.25 -7.58 -4.85
N LYS A 17 10.77 -7.01 -5.96
CA LYS A 17 11.13 -5.65 -6.40
C LYS A 17 10.68 -4.56 -5.42
N TYR A 18 9.71 -4.84 -4.54
CA TYR A 18 9.25 -3.87 -3.52
C TYR A 18 10.40 -3.44 -2.58
N ILE A 19 11.33 -4.33 -2.28
CA ILE A 19 12.46 -4.05 -1.37
C ILE A 19 13.37 -2.96 -1.94
N ASN A 20 13.51 -2.90 -3.26
CA ASN A 20 14.35 -1.94 -3.98
C ASN A 20 13.59 -0.67 -4.39
N SER A 21 12.32 -0.52 -3.98
CA SER A 21 11.55 0.68 -4.31
C SER A 21 11.95 1.88 -3.46
N GLU A 22 12.02 3.05 -4.08
CA GLU A 22 12.22 4.31 -3.40
C GLU A 22 10.87 4.91 -3.02
N ILE A 23 10.72 5.29 -1.74
CA ILE A 23 9.45 5.82 -1.20
C ILE A 23 9.64 7.30 -0.87
N TYR A 24 8.79 8.14 -1.42
CA TYR A 24 8.74 9.58 -1.17
C TYR A 24 7.36 10.01 -0.68
N PHE A 25 7.30 11.14 0.02
CA PHE A 25 6.05 11.85 0.24
C PHE A 25 5.91 13.00 -0.78
N GLU A 26 4.67 13.28 -1.22
CA GLU A 26 4.40 14.35 -2.20
C GLU A 26 5.03 15.69 -1.81
N ASN A 27 4.90 16.08 -0.52
CA ASN A 27 5.44 17.34 -0.02
C ASN A 27 6.98 17.41 -0.10
N GLU A 28 7.69 16.31 0.11
CA GLU A 28 9.15 16.24 -0.01
C GLU A 28 9.58 16.51 -1.46
N ILE A 29 8.90 15.88 -2.40
CA ILE A 29 9.17 16.06 -3.82
C ILE A 29 8.89 17.50 -4.26
N LEU A 30 7.72 18.04 -3.88
CA LEU A 30 7.31 19.38 -4.30
C LEU A 30 8.20 20.47 -3.70
N ASN A 31 8.81 20.23 -2.54
CA ASN A 31 9.76 21.15 -1.92
C ASN A 31 11.16 21.08 -2.55
N ASN A 32 11.50 20.01 -3.27
CA ASN A 32 12.83 19.84 -3.88
C ASN A 32 12.75 19.01 -5.19
N LEU A 33 12.16 19.61 -6.20
CA LEU A 33 11.99 19.00 -7.52
C LEU A 33 13.33 18.64 -8.21
N GLU A 34 14.36 19.47 -8.04
CA GLU A 34 15.67 19.23 -8.67
C GLU A 34 16.30 17.92 -8.16
N ASN A 35 16.28 17.70 -6.86
CA ASN A 35 16.78 16.47 -6.26
C ASN A 35 15.97 15.26 -6.73
N PHE A 36 14.65 15.40 -6.81
CA PHE A 36 13.80 14.33 -7.31
C PHE A 36 14.10 13.99 -8.78
N TYR A 37 14.25 15.01 -9.65
CA TYR A 37 14.63 14.77 -11.05
C TYR A 37 16.03 14.14 -11.17
N SER A 38 16.97 14.55 -10.36
CA SER A 38 18.29 13.90 -10.29
C SER A 38 18.16 12.44 -9.91
N SER A 39 17.33 12.12 -8.91
CA SER A 39 17.13 10.75 -8.47
C SER A 39 16.54 9.88 -9.58
N ILE A 40 15.47 10.32 -10.27
CA ILE A 40 14.83 9.53 -11.32
C ILE A 40 15.68 9.41 -12.59
N SER A 41 16.61 10.36 -12.81
CA SER A 41 17.51 10.34 -13.97
C SER A 41 18.74 9.46 -13.75
N THR A 42 19.08 9.16 -12.49
CA THR A 42 20.22 8.30 -12.16
C THR A 42 19.81 6.84 -12.34
N LYS A 43 20.45 6.15 -13.30
CA LYS A 43 20.25 4.72 -13.48
C LYS A 43 20.84 3.95 -12.30
N SER A 44 20.09 2.99 -11.78
CA SER A 44 20.67 1.96 -10.91
C SER A 44 21.66 1.12 -11.69
N PHE A 45 22.80 0.82 -11.11
CA PHE A 45 23.77 -0.10 -11.72
C PHE A 45 23.37 -1.57 -11.58
N PHE A 46 22.36 -1.86 -10.73
CA PHE A 46 22.02 -3.22 -10.34
C PHE A 46 20.59 -3.62 -10.72
N ASP A 47 19.71 -2.66 -11.04
CA ASP A 47 18.32 -2.93 -11.35
C ASP A 47 17.97 -2.45 -12.76
N ASP A 48 17.28 -3.30 -13.52
CA ASP A 48 16.80 -2.99 -14.87
C ASP A 48 15.66 -1.95 -14.85
N GLU A 49 14.93 -1.83 -13.74
CA GLU A 49 13.79 -0.94 -13.57
C GLU A 49 13.90 -0.15 -12.26
N LYS A 50 13.64 1.15 -12.32
CA LYS A 50 13.52 1.99 -11.13
C LYS A 50 12.07 2.08 -10.68
N ILE A 51 11.80 1.80 -9.42
CA ILE A 51 10.45 1.83 -8.84
C ILE A 51 10.36 2.94 -7.82
N ILE A 52 9.43 3.86 -8.04
CA ILE A 52 9.17 5.00 -7.14
C ILE A 52 7.73 4.95 -6.66
N ILE A 53 7.55 5.02 -5.35
CA ILE A 53 6.24 5.07 -4.70
C ILE A 53 6.08 6.44 -4.04
N ILE A 54 5.12 7.22 -4.50
CA ILE A 54 4.81 8.53 -3.92
C ILE A 54 3.59 8.41 -3.02
N LYS A 55 3.78 8.61 -1.72
CA LYS A 55 2.71 8.57 -0.71
C LYS A 55 2.04 9.93 -0.56
N LYS A 56 0.76 9.91 -0.14
CA LYS A 56 -0.07 11.10 0.12
C LYS A 56 -0.25 11.99 -1.12
N SER A 57 -0.34 11.35 -2.28
CA SER A 57 -0.47 12.04 -3.57
C SER A 57 -1.82 12.76 -3.68
N THR A 58 -1.78 14.01 -4.14
CA THR A 58 -2.93 14.87 -4.38
C THR A 58 -2.90 15.45 -5.80
N ASN A 59 -3.87 16.31 -6.14
CA ASN A 59 -3.84 17.00 -7.43
C ASN A 59 -2.59 17.87 -7.67
N LYS A 60 -1.82 18.19 -6.63
CA LYS A 60 -0.63 19.05 -6.74
C LYS A 60 0.51 18.37 -7.51
N ILE A 61 0.59 17.03 -7.44
CA ILE A 61 1.63 16.26 -8.12
C ILE A 61 1.39 16.11 -9.64
N LEU A 62 0.20 16.47 -10.12
CA LEU A 62 -0.22 16.19 -11.50
C LEU A 62 0.77 16.75 -12.55
N ASN A 63 1.18 18.01 -12.43
CA ASN A 63 2.11 18.63 -13.39
C ASN A 63 3.43 17.83 -13.47
N LEU A 64 3.94 17.38 -12.31
CA LEU A 64 5.15 16.56 -12.27
C LEU A 64 4.95 15.21 -12.99
N VAL A 65 3.79 14.58 -12.80
CA VAL A 65 3.46 13.32 -13.46
C VAL A 65 3.37 13.48 -14.96
N GLU A 66 2.74 14.56 -15.43
CA GLU A 66 2.65 14.91 -16.87
C GLU A 66 4.03 15.13 -17.46
N GLU A 67 4.91 15.89 -16.79
CA GLU A 67 6.29 16.10 -17.25
C GLU A 67 7.11 14.80 -17.28
N ILE A 68 6.98 13.93 -16.28
CA ILE A 68 7.66 12.63 -16.26
C ILE A 68 7.22 11.78 -17.45
N ARG A 69 5.94 11.78 -17.75
CA ARG A 69 5.38 11.05 -18.88
C ARG A 69 5.88 11.61 -20.22
N GLU A 70 5.87 12.94 -20.39
CA GLU A 70 6.37 13.58 -21.62
C GLU A 70 7.86 13.28 -21.86
N LYS A 71 8.68 13.27 -20.81
CA LYS A 71 10.10 12.94 -20.89
C LYS A 71 10.36 11.45 -21.16
N SER A 72 9.34 10.60 -21.05
CA SER A 72 9.39 9.17 -21.36
C SER A 72 10.60 8.47 -20.72
N PHE A 73 10.75 8.57 -19.41
CA PHE A 73 11.81 7.87 -18.70
C PHE A 73 11.68 6.36 -18.93
N LYS A 74 12.67 5.77 -19.56
CA LYS A 74 12.73 4.32 -19.75
C LYS A 74 12.96 3.63 -18.42
N ASP A 75 12.31 2.50 -18.24
CA ASP A 75 12.51 1.63 -17.10
C ASP A 75 12.11 2.28 -15.74
N LEU A 76 11.18 3.25 -15.74
CA LEU A 76 10.62 3.88 -14.55
C LEU A 76 9.20 3.39 -14.30
N ILE A 77 8.97 2.78 -13.14
CA ILE A 77 7.64 2.47 -12.61
C ILE A 77 7.30 3.51 -11.55
N LEU A 78 6.28 4.31 -11.80
CA LEU A 78 5.80 5.33 -10.86
C LEU A 78 4.46 4.90 -10.27
N ILE A 79 4.40 4.76 -8.96
CA ILE A 79 3.19 4.40 -8.22
C ILE A 79 2.78 5.56 -7.32
N LEU A 80 1.56 6.06 -7.50
CA LEU A 80 0.98 7.09 -6.65
C LEU A 80 0.01 6.45 -5.66
N ASN A 81 0.35 6.50 -4.37
CA ASN A 81 -0.56 6.15 -3.30
C ASN A 81 -1.25 7.42 -2.81
N ALA A 82 -2.44 7.66 -3.34
CA ALA A 82 -3.27 8.80 -3.00
C ALA A 82 -4.22 8.48 -1.85
N ASP A 83 -4.55 9.49 -1.06
CA ASP A 83 -5.66 9.43 -0.10
C ASP A 83 -7.01 9.45 -0.86
N LEU A 84 -8.04 10.02 -0.27
CA LEU A 84 -9.35 10.13 -0.90
C LEU A 84 -9.31 11.09 -2.10
N LEU A 85 -9.48 10.57 -3.31
CA LEU A 85 -9.66 11.35 -4.51
C LEU A 85 -11.13 11.29 -4.96
N ASP A 86 -11.79 12.42 -5.01
CA ASP A 86 -13.16 12.48 -5.51
C ASP A 86 -13.24 12.30 -7.05
N LYS A 87 -14.47 12.18 -7.59
CA LYS A 87 -14.68 12.02 -9.04
C LYS A 87 -14.24 13.22 -9.87
N LYS A 88 -14.09 14.40 -9.25
CA LYS A 88 -13.65 15.64 -9.93
C LYS A 88 -12.14 15.84 -9.84
N SER A 89 -11.41 14.99 -9.12
CA SER A 89 -9.96 15.06 -9.00
C SER A 89 -9.30 15.02 -10.39
N LYS A 90 -8.47 16.01 -10.67
CA LYS A 90 -7.70 16.07 -11.92
C LYS A 90 -6.72 14.91 -12.02
N LEU A 91 -6.04 14.58 -10.92
CA LEU A 91 -5.11 13.46 -10.84
C LEU A 91 -5.81 12.13 -11.17
N ARG A 92 -6.95 11.86 -10.52
CA ARG A 92 -7.73 10.66 -10.80
C ARG A 92 -8.20 10.61 -12.26
N ASN A 93 -8.75 11.70 -12.79
CA ASN A 93 -9.21 11.79 -14.18
C ASN A 93 -8.08 11.57 -15.19
N PHE A 94 -6.87 12.02 -14.87
CA PHE A 94 -5.70 11.76 -15.70
C PHE A 94 -5.44 10.27 -15.79
N PHE A 95 -5.28 9.58 -14.65
CA PHE A 95 -5.00 8.14 -14.62
C PHE A 95 -6.13 7.25 -15.15
N GLU A 96 -7.38 7.70 -15.08
CA GLU A 96 -8.52 6.95 -15.65
C GLU A 96 -8.62 7.07 -17.19
N LYS A 97 -8.06 8.14 -17.78
CA LYS A 97 -8.17 8.41 -19.22
C LYS A 97 -6.96 7.97 -20.03
N GLU A 98 -5.78 8.03 -19.44
CA GLU A 98 -4.53 7.73 -20.13
C GLU A 98 -4.35 6.22 -20.34
N LYS A 99 -3.95 5.83 -21.57
CA LYS A 99 -3.89 4.42 -21.97
C LYS A 99 -2.82 3.60 -21.26
N GLU A 100 -1.73 4.24 -20.85
CA GLU A 100 -0.56 3.58 -20.24
C GLU A 100 -0.56 3.66 -18.73
N THR A 101 -1.70 4.03 -18.13
CA THR A 101 -1.85 4.18 -16.70
C THR A 101 -2.94 3.26 -16.16
N ILE A 102 -2.82 2.91 -14.87
CA ILE A 102 -3.80 2.09 -14.16
C ILE A 102 -4.25 2.86 -12.92
N CYS A 103 -5.56 3.03 -12.77
CA CYS A 103 -6.17 3.60 -11.58
C CYS A 103 -6.95 2.52 -10.82
N VAL A 104 -6.55 2.26 -9.57
CA VAL A 104 -7.20 1.25 -8.72
C VAL A 104 -7.83 1.91 -7.51
N ALA A 105 -9.12 1.67 -7.30
CA ALA A 105 -9.87 2.19 -6.16
C ALA A 105 -9.87 1.19 -4.99
N PHE A 106 -9.54 1.68 -3.81
CA PHE A 106 -9.60 0.91 -2.56
C PHE A 106 -10.66 1.49 -1.64
N TYR A 107 -11.55 0.62 -1.20
CA TYR A 107 -12.63 0.96 -0.28
C TYR A 107 -12.29 0.48 1.14
N ALA A 108 -12.96 1.07 2.13
CA ALA A 108 -12.82 0.61 3.52
C ALA A 108 -13.22 -0.87 3.65
N ASP A 109 -12.48 -1.61 4.46
CA ASP A 109 -12.83 -2.98 4.75
C ASP A 109 -14.16 -3.08 5.53
N THR A 110 -14.95 -4.07 5.18
CA THR A 110 -16.14 -4.46 5.94
C THR A 110 -15.75 -5.46 7.03
N HIS A 111 -16.63 -5.66 8.02
CA HIS A 111 -16.43 -6.73 9.01
C HIS A 111 -16.21 -8.10 8.35
N GLN A 112 -16.92 -8.35 7.24
CA GLN A 112 -16.79 -9.60 6.48
C GLN A 112 -15.42 -9.74 5.82
N THR A 113 -14.90 -8.68 5.20
CA THR A 113 -13.54 -8.72 4.61
C THR A 113 -12.47 -8.90 5.66
N LEU A 114 -12.58 -8.23 6.81
CA LEU A 114 -11.66 -8.42 7.94
C LEU A 114 -11.72 -9.85 8.51
N ASN A 115 -12.91 -10.45 8.57
CA ASN A 115 -13.08 -11.84 9.01
C ASN A 115 -12.35 -12.81 8.05
N ILE A 116 -12.47 -12.61 6.75
CA ILE A 116 -11.75 -13.42 5.75
C ILE A 116 -10.24 -13.30 5.93
N ILE A 117 -9.73 -12.08 6.13
CA ILE A 117 -8.30 -11.83 6.35
C ILE A 117 -7.81 -12.55 7.61
N ALA A 118 -8.55 -12.42 8.73
CA ALA A 118 -8.19 -13.06 9.98
C ALA A 118 -8.15 -14.59 9.86
N ASN A 119 -9.18 -15.20 9.25
CA ASN A 119 -9.23 -16.64 9.05
C ASN A 119 -8.12 -17.16 8.13
N ASN A 120 -7.80 -16.45 7.05
CA ASN A 120 -6.70 -16.83 6.17
C ASN A 120 -5.36 -16.80 6.92
N PHE A 121 -5.07 -15.73 7.65
CA PHE A 121 -3.86 -15.60 8.46
C PHE A 121 -3.74 -16.74 9.48
N LEU A 122 -4.80 -17.00 10.23
CA LEU A 122 -4.82 -18.06 11.24
C LEU A 122 -4.61 -19.45 10.64
N ARG A 123 -5.21 -19.71 9.47
CA ARG A 123 -5.01 -20.95 8.72
C ARG A 123 -3.55 -21.13 8.29
N ASP A 124 -2.93 -20.07 7.81
CA ASP A 124 -1.55 -20.11 7.30
C ASP A 124 -0.55 -20.41 8.43
N ILE A 125 -0.80 -19.91 9.65
CA ILE A 125 -0.01 -20.23 10.85
C ILE A 125 -0.48 -21.48 11.57
N LYS A 126 -1.50 -22.20 11.05
CA LYS A 126 -2.10 -23.42 11.63
C LYS A 126 -2.61 -23.22 13.05
N LEU A 127 -3.12 -22.04 13.37
CA LEU A 127 -3.73 -21.69 14.65
C LEU A 127 -5.25 -21.63 14.53
N SER A 128 -5.96 -22.24 15.49
CA SER A 128 -7.42 -22.18 15.55
C SER A 128 -7.88 -21.32 16.73
N LEU A 129 -8.70 -20.33 16.45
CA LEU A 129 -9.39 -19.52 17.45
C LEU A 129 -10.91 -19.71 17.34
N SER A 130 -11.63 -19.46 18.43
CA SER A 130 -13.09 -19.43 18.38
C SER A 130 -13.57 -18.25 17.52
N GLN A 131 -14.77 -18.37 16.92
CA GLN A 131 -15.35 -17.26 16.17
C GLN A 131 -15.58 -16.01 17.05
N GLN A 132 -15.87 -16.22 18.33
CA GLN A 132 -16.00 -15.11 19.28
C GLN A 132 -14.67 -14.35 19.46
N SER A 133 -13.56 -15.08 19.60
CA SER A 133 -12.23 -14.47 19.69
C SER A 133 -11.87 -13.70 18.41
N ILE A 134 -12.16 -14.27 17.23
CA ILE A 134 -11.93 -13.60 15.96
C ILE A 134 -12.74 -12.30 15.86
N ASN A 135 -14.02 -12.33 16.21
CA ASN A 135 -14.87 -11.14 16.21
C ASN A 135 -14.33 -10.06 17.14
N LEU A 136 -13.88 -10.42 18.34
CA LEU A 136 -13.30 -9.48 19.29
C LEU A 136 -12.04 -8.79 18.75
N ILE A 137 -11.17 -9.54 18.07
CA ILE A 137 -9.96 -9.00 17.45
C ILE A 137 -10.34 -8.02 16.34
N ILE A 138 -11.35 -8.36 15.52
CA ILE A 138 -11.84 -7.49 14.45
C ILE A 138 -12.44 -6.21 15.02
N GLU A 139 -13.26 -6.29 16.08
CA GLU A 139 -13.82 -5.12 16.74
C GLU A 139 -12.73 -4.19 17.28
N LYS A 140 -11.70 -4.76 17.95
CA LYS A 140 -10.54 -4.00 18.42
C LYS A 140 -9.73 -3.34 17.32
N SER A 141 -9.77 -3.87 16.11
CA SER A 141 -9.08 -3.26 14.96
C SER A 141 -9.74 -1.97 14.45
N ASN A 142 -10.95 -1.64 14.91
CA ASN A 142 -11.72 -0.46 14.48
C ASN A 142 -11.84 -0.32 12.95
N GLY A 143 -11.99 -1.44 12.23
CA GLY A 143 -12.10 -1.48 10.78
C GLY A 143 -10.78 -1.27 10.04
N SER A 144 -9.66 -1.18 10.75
CA SER A 144 -8.33 -1.03 10.14
C SER A 144 -7.70 -2.39 9.88
N ARG A 145 -7.44 -2.70 8.62
CA ARG A 145 -6.70 -3.91 8.22
C ARG A 145 -5.32 -3.97 8.85
N GLN A 146 -4.61 -2.84 8.90
CA GLN A 146 -3.27 -2.77 9.48
C GLN A 146 -3.29 -3.08 10.98
N HIS A 147 -4.28 -2.55 11.72
CA HIS A 147 -4.41 -2.86 13.13
C HIS A 147 -4.77 -4.33 13.33
N LEU A 148 -5.65 -4.89 12.50
CA LEU A 148 -5.97 -6.32 12.53
C LEU A 148 -4.73 -7.19 12.32
N GLN A 149 -3.92 -6.89 11.32
CA GLN A 149 -2.68 -7.61 11.03
C GLN A 149 -1.72 -7.55 12.22
N ASN A 150 -1.51 -6.37 12.81
CA ASN A 150 -0.67 -6.20 13.98
C ASN A 150 -1.15 -7.06 15.18
N GLU A 151 -2.46 -7.13 15.43
CA GLU A 151 -3.01 -7.97 16.50
C GLU A 151 -2.83 -9.47 16.20
N LEU A 152 -3.03 -9.89 14.95
CA LEU A 152 -2.82 -11.27 14.53
C LEU A 152 -1.34 -11.69 14.63
N GLU A 153 -0.39 -10.81 14.29
CA GLU A 153 1.05 -11.05 14.45
C GLU A 153 1.46 -11.22 15.92
N LYS A 154 0.87 -10.42 16.83
CA LYS A 154 1.08 -10.61 18.28
C LYS A 154 0.60 -11.99 18.74
N ILE A 155 -0.59 -12.41 18.28
CA ILE A 155 -1.15 -13.72 18.60
C ILE A 155 -0.26 -14.83 18.03
N SER A 156 0.23 -14.70 16.81
CA SER A 156 1.18 -15.62 16.20
C SER A 156 2.43 -15.77 17.05
N SER A 157 3.03 -14.66 17.46
CA SER A 157 4.22 -14.64 18.31
C SER A 157 4.00 -15.31 19.66
N LEU A 158 2.84 -15.10 20.27
CA LEU A 158 2.46 -15.77 21.53
C LEU A 158 2.28 -17.27 21.35
N SER A 159 1.69 -17.71 20.22
CA SER A 159 1.48 -19.14 19.95
C SER A 159 2.78 -19.94 19.84
N LEU A 160 3.84 -19.31 19.33
CA LEU A 160 5.17 -19.92 19.24
C LEU A 160 5.82 -20.18 20.60
N THR A 161 5.38 -19.50 21.67
CA THR A 161 5.90 -19.68 23.02
C THR A 161 5.22 -20.79 23.83
N ASN A 162 4.37 -21.62 23.21
CA ASN A 162 3.59 -22.71 23.84
C ASN A 162 2.72 -22.28 25.05
N LYS A 163 2.39 -21.02 25.19
CA LYS A 163 1.44 -20.56 26.22
C LYS A 163 0.02 -20.66 25.63
N LYS A 164 -0.90 -21.30 26.41
CA LYS A 164 -2.33 -21.23 26.10
C LYS A 164 -2.75 -19.76 26.00
N ILE A 165 -3.29 -19.39 24.85
CA ILE A 165 -3.83 -18.04 24.66
C ILE A 165 -5.26 -18.04 25.15
N GLU A 166 -5.47 -17.52 26.37
CA GLU A 166 -6.81 -17.21 26.90
C GLU A 166 -7.06 -15.72 26.64
N ILE A 167 -8.07 -15.42 25.82
CA ILE A 167 -8.51 -14.05 25.56
C ILE A 167 -9.65 -13.76 26.54
N ASN A 168 -9.38 -12.96 27.57
CA ASN A 168 -10.37 -12.43 28.50
C ASN A 168 -11.08 -11.20 27.93
#